data_efb6080f5fda125eea422d4a84fdd095
#
_entry.id   efb6080f5fda125eea422d4a84fdd095
#
_cell.length_a   1.000
_cell.length_b   1.000
_cell.length_c   1.000
_cell.angle_alpha   90.00
_cell.angle_beta   90.00
_cell.angle_gamma   90.00
#
_symmetry.space_group_name_H-M   'P 1'
#
loop_
_entity.id
_entity.type
_entity.pdbx_description
1 polymer ?
#
loop_
_entity_poly.entity_id
_entity_poly.type
_entity_poly.pdbx_seq_one_letter_code
_entity_poly.pdbx_strand_id
1 'polypeptide(L)'
;AAKKELGSDYPVIEEPKPTNKDERPEVKEFNNPLLKWYDDNSDDVAEFEEMMKRNAHYVITPKYLWSNILELARQKDANNDLLNVLEKGFDHIETESFDSAFQGLFSEINLSSDKLGKDYGERNLIISNIIVDINDGVAEFDKRTDILGDAYEYLIGQFAAGSGKKAGEFYTPQPISSILSGIVTLDGHNPTAGQKKHLDKVLDFACGSGSLLLNVRHKVVGKDGKQGTIGKIYGGEKNITTYNLARMNMLLHGVKDSEFEIHHGDSLLNDWDILSEQNPAKKVYFDAIVANPPFSLKWDPSDAMAQDFRFKGYGVAPKSAADFAFLLHGFHFLAPEGVMAIVLPHGVLFRGGAEERIRAKLLKGDGENGGYIDTVIGLPSNLFYNTGIPVCIIVLKKCKRTKDVLFINASEHYAKE
;
A
#
# COMPACT_ATOMS: atom_id res chain seq x y z
N ALA A 1 8.51 20.42 -7.97
CA ALA A 1 7.35 21.30 -7.85
C ALA A 1 7.79 22.76 -7.83
N ALA A 2 8.43 23.27 -6.74
CA ALA A 2 8.81 24.68 -6.59
C ALA A 2 9.57 25.27 -7.79
N LYS A 3 10.57 24.57 -8.34
CA LYS A 3 11.29 25.00 -9.54
C LYS A 3 10.40 25.17 -10.77
N LYS A 4 9.31 24.38 -10.87
CA LYS A 4 8.35 24.48 -11.98
C LYS A 4 7.47 25.72 -11.81
N GLU A 5 7.03 25.99 -10.60
CA GLU A 5 6.13 27.10 -10.28
C GLU A 5 6.86 28.46 -10.30
N LEU A 6 8.08 28.53 -9.77
CA LEU A 6 8.87 29.75 -9.76
C LEU A 6 9.55 30.06 -11.12
N GLY A 7 9.72 29.06 -11.99
CA GLY A 7 10.31 29.27 -13.32
C GLY A 7 11.67 29.96 -13.28
N SER A 8 11.75 31.18 -13.84
CA SER A 8 12.96 32.01 -13.88
C SER A 8 13.35 32.57 -12.51
N ASP A 9 12.41 32.67 -11.57
CA ASP A 9 12.64 33.23 -10.22
C ASP A 9 13.24 32.20 -9.25
N TYR A 10 13.33 30.91 -9.70
CA TYR A 10 14.02 29.88 -8.93
C TYR A 10 15.53 30.13 -8.94
N PRO A 11 16.14 30.39 -7.77
CA PRO A 11 17.56 30.75 -7.71
C PRO A 11 18.47 29.69 -8.27
N VAL A 12 19.50 30.11 -9.00
CA VAL A 12 20.62 29.27 -9.42
C VAL A 12 21.77 29.50 -8.42
N ILE A 13 22.14 28.48 -7.69
CA ILE A 13 23.34 28.51 -6.86
C ILE A 13 24.50 27.97 -7.70
N GLU A 14 25.47 28.79 -8.00
CA GLU A 14 26.71 28.32 -8.62
C GLU A 14 27.49 27.51 -7.58
N GLU A 15 27.70 26.22 -7.85
CA GLU A 15 28.61 25.42 -7.04
C GLU A 15 30.03 26.02 -7.10
N PRO A 16 30.67 26.31 -5.95
CA PRO A 16 32.05 26.78 -5.96
C PRO A 16 32.93 25.68 -6.58
N LYS A 17 33.60 25.98 -7.67
CA LYS A 17 34.59 25.06 -8.25
C LYS A 17 35.65 24.77 -7.21
N PRO A 18 35.90 23.50 -6.85
CA PRO A 18 36.94 23.17 -5.88
C PRO A 18 38.29 23.68 -6.40
N THR A 19 38.87 24.60 -5.68
CA THR A 19 40.18 25.18 -6.01
C THR A 19 41.33 24.26 -5.59
N ASN A 20 41.07 23.28 -4.74
CA ASN A 20 42.03 22.26 -4.34
C ASN A 20 41.34 20.96 -3.94
N LYS A 21 41.93 19.79 -4.25
CA LYS A 21 41.34 18.46 -3.95
C LYS A 21 41.23 18.13 -2.45
N ASP A 22 41.90 18.88 -1.60
CA ASP A 22 42.00 18.63 -0.15
C ASP A 22 41.27 19.67 0.72
N GLU A 23 40.69 20.72 0.15
CA GLU A 23 39.87 21.67 0.90
C GLU A 23 38.40 21.20 0.88
N ARG A 24 37.87 20.83 2.06
CA ARG A 24 36.40 20.72 2.24
C ARG A 24 35.85 22.14 2.03
N PRO A 25 34.86 22.31 1.12
CA PRO A 25 34.22 23.61 0.97
C PRO A 25 33.65 24.04 2.32
N GLU A 26 33.96 25.25 2.75
CA GLU A 26 33.27 25.87 3.88
C GLU A 26 31.75 25.83 3.57
N VAL A 27 31.00 25.29 4.51
CA VAL A 27 29.55 25.19 4.42
C VAL A 27 28.99 26.61 4.31
N LYS A 28 28.58 27.02 3.12
CA LYS A 28 27.87 28.29 2.95
C LYS A 28 26.43 28.10 3.39
N GLU A 29 25.93 29.07 4.12
CA GLU A 29 24.62 29.17 4.76
C GLU A 29 23.38 28.90 3.82
N PHE A 30 23.59 28.82 2.49
CA PHE A 30 22.56 28.67 1.47
C PHE A 30 22.93 27.63 0.40
N ASN A 31 22.99 26.35 0.78
CA ASN A 31 23.15 25.27 -0.23
C ASN A 31 21.82 24.89 -0.92
N ASN A 32 20.70 25.45 -0.46
CA ASN A 32 19.38 25.17 -1.01
C ASN A 32 18.83 26.39 -1.74
N PRO A 33 18.60 26.32 -3.08
CA PRO A 33 18.05 27.44 -3.85
C PRO A 33 16.69 27.92 -3.32
N LEU A 34 15.85 27.02 -2.83
CA LEU A 34 14.54 27.39 -2.31
C LEU A 34 14.65 28.14 -0.97
N LEU A 35 15.59 27.76 -0.10
CA LEU A 35 15.83 28.49 1.15
C LEU A 35 16.24 29.94 0.85
N LYS A 36 17.15 30.13 -0.11
CA LYS A 36 17.55 31.47 -0.55
C LYS A 36 16.35 32.26 -1.09
N TRP A 37 15.46 31.63 -1.88
CA TRP A 37 14.27 32.32 -2.39
C TRP A 37 13.34 32.75 -1.26
N TYR A 38 13.12 31.90 -0.23
CA TYR A 38 12.31 32.23 0.94
C TYR A 38 12.88 33.42 1.74
N ASP A 39 14.19 33.49 1.85
CA ASP A 39 14.88 34.58 2.55
C ASP A 39 14.82 35.90 1.77
N ASP A 40 15.05 35.83 0.46
CA ASP A 40 15.02 37.00 -0.44
C ASP A 40 13.59 37.55 -0.67
N ASN A 41 12.54 36.72 -0.52
CA ASN A 41 11.13 37.04 -0.87
C ASN A 41 10.18 36.78 0.31
N SER A 42 10.55 37.16 1.51
CA SER A 42 9.78 36.84 2.73
C SER A 42 8.31 37.27 2.68
N ASP A 43 7.98 38.35 1.99
CA ASP A 43 6.63 38.90 1.86
C ASP A 43 5.74 38.03 0.93
N ASP A 44 6.33 37.29 -0.02
CA ASP A 44 5.64 36.48 -1.02
C ASP A 44 5.53 34.99 -0.62
N VAL A 45 6.21 34.57 0.45
CA VAL A 45 6.26 33.17 0.90
C VAL A 45 4.88 32.60 1.14
N ALA A 46 4.01 33.33 1.82
CA ALA A 46 2.65 32.84 2.16
C ALA A 46 1.81 32.59 0.90
N GLU A 47 1.88 33.45 -0.10
CA GLU A 47 1.17 33.27 -1.36
C GLU A 47 1.73 32.10 -2.16
N PHE A 48 3.05 31.96 -2.17
CA PHE A 48 3.72 30.82 -2.80
C PHE A 48 3.34 29.48 -2.15
N GLU A 49 3.31 29.40 -0.82
CA GLU A 49 2.91 28.18 -0.10
C GLU A 49 1.45 27.81 -0.38
N GLU A 50 0.54 28.78 -0.41
CA GLU A 50 -0.86 28.54 -0.79
C GLU A 50 -0.98 28.05 -2.24
N MET A 51 -0.22 28.61 -3.16
CA MET A 51 -0.16 28.14 -4.55
C MET A 51 0.39 26.71 -4.62
N MET A 52 1.44 26.40 -3.89
CA MET A 52 2.03 25.06 -3.82
C MET A 52 1.05 24.05 -3.22
N LYS A 53 0.32 24.40 -2.16
CA LYS A 53 -0.74 23.56 -1.59
C LYS A 53 -1.80 23.22 -2.64
N ARG A 54 -2.24 24.19 -3.45
CA ARG A 54 -3.24 23.97 -4.51
C ARG A 54 -2.74 23.10 -5.66
N ASN A 55 -1.47 23.26 -6.06
CA ASN A 55 -0.92 22.63 -7.26
C ASN A 55 -0.23 21.30 -6.98
N ALA A 56 0.40 21.16 -5.80
CA ALA A 56 1.17 19.99 -5.42
C ALA A 56 0.56 19.21 -4.25
N HIS A 57 -0.55 19.70 -3.66
CA HIS A 57 -1.28 19.13 -2.52
C HIS A 57 -0.50 19.11 -1.20
N TYR A 58 0.78 19.47 -1.20
CA TYR A 58 1.60 19.58 0.00
C TYR A 58 2.67 20.67 -0.15
N VAL A 59 3.12 21.18 0.98
CA VAL A 59 4.26 22.10 1.09
C VAL A 59 5.24 21.57 2.12
N ILE A 60 6.52 21.61 1.77
CA ILE A 60 7.62 21.35 2.70
C ILE A 60 8.49 22.61 2.73
N THR A 61 8.48 23.33 3.85
CA THR A 61 9.34 24.53 4.00
C THR A 61 10.80 24.16 3.91
N PRO A 62 11.67 25.05 3.42
CA PRO A 62 13.06 24.76 3.12
C PRO A 62 13.84 24.12 4.27
N LYS A 63 13.62 24.54 5.50
CA LYS A 63 14.29 23.99 6.70
C LYS A 63 14.08 22.50 6.93
N TYR A 64 12.97 21.92 6.37
CA TYR A 64 12.65 20.49 6.47
C TYR A 64 12.96 19.71 5.19
N LEU A 65 13.55 20.34 4.17
CA LEU A 65 13.96 19.65 2.95
C LEU A 65 15.13 18.70 3.22
N TRP A 66 15.18 17.63 2.45
CA TRP A 66 16.22 16.59 2.55
C TRP A 66 17.62 17.15 2.53
N SER A 67 17.91 18.18 1.73
CA SER A 67 19.23 18.84 1.66
C SER A 67 19.66 19.41 3.01
N ASN A 68 18.78 20.06 3.76
CA ASN A 68 19.09 20.64 5.06
C ASN A 68 19.21 19.56 6.16
N ILE A 69 18.33 18.55 6.10
CA ILE A 69 18.39 17.40 6.99
C ILE A 69 19.72 16.65 6.80
N LEU A 70 20.11 16.42 5.54
CA LEU A 70 21.38 15.77 5.20
C LEU A 70 22.59 16.58 5.67
N GLU A 71 22.55 17.90 5.57
CA GLU A 71 23.62 18.78 6.06
C GLU A 71 23.79 18.65 7.58
N LEU A 72 22.70 18.69 8.34
CA LEU A 72 22.74 18.43 9.78
C LEU A 72 23.29 17.05 10.10
N ALA A 73 22.86 16.00 9.37
CA ALA A 73 23.33 14.64 9.57
C ALA A 73 24.85 14.49 9.29
N ARG A 74 25.36 15.15 8.26
CA ARG A 74 26.79 15.12 7.88
C ARG A 74 27.73 15.77 8.89
N GLN A 75 27.23 16.69 9.72
CA GLN A 75 28.03 17.30 10.79
C GLN A 75 28.50 16.24 11.80
N LYS A 76 27.79 15.12 11.94
CA LYS A 76 28.07 14.04 12.92
C LYS A 76 28.24 14.57 14.36
N ASP A 77 27.53 15.64 14.67
CA ASP A 77 27.47 16.22 16.01
C ASP A 77 26.32 15.57 16.79
N ALA A 78 26.66 14.90 17.87
CA ALA A 78 25.69 14.24 18.75
C ALA A 78 24.67 15.20 19.36
N ASN A 79 25.00 16.48 19.45
CA ASN A 79 24.19 17.50 20.10
C ASN A 79 23.52 18.50 19.14
N ASN A 80 23.63 18.28 17.82
CA ASN A 80 22.90 19.13 16.87
C ASN A 80 21.39 18.88 16.92
N ASP A 81 20.60 19.73 16.26
CA ASP A 81 19.14 19.76 16.35
C ASP A 81 18.42 18.78 15.38
N LEU A 82 19.14 17.80 14.79
CA LEU A 82 18.62 16.95 13.72
C LEU A 82 17.30 16.22 14.10
N LEU A 83 17.25 15.59 15.28
CA LEU A 83 16.05 14.86 15.70
C LEU A 83 14.82 15.78 15.86
N ASN A 84 15.02 16.97 16.45
CA ASN A 84 13.94 17.94 16.60
C ASN A 84 13.50 18.53 15.24
N VAL A 85 14.43 18.71 14.31
CA VAL A 85 14.13 19.16 12.94
C VAL A 85 13.32 18.09 12.21
N LEU A 86 13.64 16.82 12.38
CA LEU A 86 12.87 15.70 11.81
C LEU A 86 11.46 15.61 12.40
N GLU A 87 11.31 15.65 13.73
CA GLU A 87 9.98 15.63 14.39
C GLU A 87 9.11 16.79 13.90
N LYS A 88 9.64 18.02 13.94
CA LYS A 88 8.91 19.18 13.44
C LYS A 88 8.63 19.12 11.95
N GLY A 89 9.51 18.47 11.17
CA GLY A 89 9.31 18.23 9.74
C GLY A 89 8.15 17.27 9.47
N PHE A 90 8.04 16.21 10.24
CA PHE A 90 6.91 15.27 10.16
C PHE A 90 5.59 15.96 10.53
N ASP A 91 5.56 16.67 11.66
CA ASP A 91 4.39 17.45 12.08
C ASP A 91 3.99 18.49 11.02
N HIS A 92 4.98 19.17 10.43
CA HIS A 92 4.74 20.15 9.38
C HIS A 92 4.11 19.53 8.13
N ILE A 93 4.60 18.37 7.68
CA ILE A 93 4.01 17.67 6.53
C ILE A 93 2.57 17.27 6.82
N GLU A 94 2.28 16.78 8.03
CA GLU A 94 0.93 16.36 8.42
C GLU A 94 -0.05 17.54 8.54
N THR A 95 0.39 18.67 9.06
CA THR A 95 -0.47 19.84 9.37
C THR A 95 -0.65 20.76 8.18
N GLU A 96 0.38 20.94 7.36
CA GLU A 96 0.37 21.88 6.23
C GLU A 96 -0.05 21.24 4.90
N SER A 97 -0.22 19.91 4.88
CA SER A 97 -0.74 19.23 3.69
C SER A 97 -2.26 19.38 3.60
N PHE A 98 -2.74 19.66 2.39
CA PHE A 98 -4.17 19.91 2.12
C PHE A 98 -5.02 18.65 2.30
N ASP A 99 -4.39 17.48 2.41
CA ASP A 99 -5.06 16.20 2.23
C ASP A 99 -4.96 15.25 3.42
N SER A 100 -6.03 14.51 3.63
CA SER A 100 -6.14 13.47 4.67
C SER A 100 -5.11 12.34 4.52
N ALA A 101 -4.53 12.17 3.32
CA ALA A 101 -3.53 11.15 3.07
C ALA A 101 -2.23 11.32 3.87
N PHE A 102 -1.91 12.53 4.32
CA PHE A 102 -0.73 12.81 5.15
C PHE A 102 -1.02 12.84 6.65
N GLN A 103 -2.28 13.04 7.03
CA GLN A 103 -2.68 13.19 8.43
C GLN A 103 -2.40 11.92 9.24
N GLY A 104 -1.60 12.02 10.30
CA GLY A 104 -1.18 10.90 11.14
C GLY A 104 -0.25 9.88 10.45
N LEU A 105 0.37 10.23 9.30
CA LEU A 105 1.23 9.33 8.52
C LEU A 105 2.49 8.93 9.31
N PHE A 106 3.02 9.84 10.11
CA PHE A 106 4.24 9.66 10.90
C PHE A 106 3.97 9.36 12.38
N SER A 107 2.70 9.18 12.78
CA SER A 107 2.29 9.00 14.18
C SER A 107 2.97 7.83 14.91
N GLU A 108 3.39 6.81 14.18
CA GLU A 108 4.11 5.64 14.73
C GLU A 108 5.63 5.82 14.80
N ILE A 109 6.17 6.92 14.26
CA ILE A 109 7.60 7.21 14.29
C ILE A 109 7.97 7.82 15.63
N ASN A 110 8.75 7.09 16.42
CA ASN A 110 9.22 7.54 17.74
C ASN A 110 10.75 7.71 17.72
N LEU A 111 11.21 8.93 17.46
CA LEU A 111 12.63 9.27 17.46
C LEU A 111 13.25 9.31 18.87
N SER A 112 12.42 9.30 19.92
CA SER A 112 12.85 9.25 21.32
C SER A 112 12.97 7.83 21.89
N SER A 113 12.76 6.79 21.04
CA SER A 113 12.80 5.38 21.46
C SER A 113 14.18 4.94 21.96
N ASP A 114 14.23 4.24 23.12
CA ASP A 114 15.45 3.64 23.63
C ASP A 114 16.05 2.55 22.71
N LYS A 115 15.28 2.06 21.74
CA LYS A 115 15.77 1.14 20.71
C LYS A 115 16.73 1.83 19.71
N LEU A 116 16.63 3.14 19.56
CA LEU A 116 17.53 3.96 18.74
C LEU A 116 18.79 4.40 19.51
N GLY A 117 18.78 4.35 20.84
CA GLY A 117 19.91 4.79 21.66
C GLY A 117 19.44 5.23 23.04
N LYS A 118 20.35 5.17 24.02
CA LYS A 118 20.03 5.42 25.43
C LYS A 118 19.78 6.90 25.72
N ASP A 119 20.43 7.78 24.99
CA ASP A 119 20.30 9.22 25.15
C ASP A 119 20.11 9.92 23.82
N TYR A 120 19.92 11.23 23.86
CA TYR A 120 19.72 12.07 22.67
C TYR A 120 20.89 11.95 21.70
N GLY A 121 22.13 12.00 22.19
CA GLY A 121 23.33 11.98 21.36
C GLY A 121 23.51 10.67 20.60
N GLU A 122 23.32 9.53 21.29
CA GLU A 122 23.36 8.22 20.62
C GLU A 122 22.28 8.11 19.53
N ARG A 123 21.04 8.51 19.84
CA ARG A 123 19.93 8.50 18.85
C ARG A 123 20.22 9.40 17.67
N ASN A 124 20.72 10.61 17.93
CA ASN A 124 21.06 11.58 16.90
C ASN A 124 22.14 11.07 15.95
N LEU A 125 23.19 10.45 16.47
CA LEU A 125 24.26 9.85 15.65
C LEU A 125 23.79 8.66 14.81
N ILE A 126 22.93 7.80 15.37
CA ILE A 126 22.38 6.66 14.63
C ILE A 126 21.51 7.14 13.47
N ILE A 127 20.60 8.09 13.72
CA ILE A 127 19.76 8.69 12.67
C ILE A 127 20.61 9.44 11.64
N SER A 128 21.64 10.17 12.08
CA SER A 128 22.59 10.84 11.18
C SER A 128 23.25 9.85 10.21
N ASN A 129 23.72 8.72 10.71
CA ASN A 129 24.35 7.69 9.86
C ASN A 129 23.34 7.11 8.87
N ILE A 130 22.12 6.78 9.32
CA ILE A 130 21.05 6.26 8.45
C ILE A 130 20.73 7.24 7.33
N ILE A 131 20.61 8.53 7.62
CA ILE A 131 20.33 9.58 6.62
C ILE A 131 21.45 9.67 5.59
N VAL A 132 22.71 9.66 6.04
CA VAL A 132 23.87 9.71 5.15
C VAL A 132 23.94 8.46 4.28
N ASP A 133 23.76 7.26 4.85
CA ASP A 133 23.78 6.00 4.12
C ASP A 133 22.66 5.93 3.06
N ILE A 134 21.45 6.38 3.40
CA ILE A 134 20.33 6.47 2.45
C ILE A 134 20.68 7.42 1.31
N ASN A 135 21.24 8.61 1.63
CA ASN A 135 21.59 9.59 0.60
C ASN A 135 22.66 9.06 -0.36
N ASP A 136 23.68 8.44 0.18
CA ASP A 136 24.80 7.92 -0.62
C ASP A 136 24.33 6.72 -1.46
N GLY A 137 23.49 5.83 -0.91
CA GLY A 137 22.88 4.73 -1.63
C GLY A 137 21.95 5.20 -2.76
N VAL A 138 21.08 6.19 -2.49
CA VAL A 138 20.15 6.74 -3.51
C VAL A 138 20.90 7.46 -4.64
N ALA A 139 22.07 8.04 -4.36
CA ALA A 139 22.89 8.69 -5.38
C ALA A 139 23.46 7.70 -6.43
N GLU A 140 23.58 6.41 -6.09
CA GLU A 140 24.04 5.36 -7.00
C GLU A 140 22.89 4.82 -7.89
N PHE A 141 21.64 5.10 -7.58
CA PHE A 141 20.50 4.65 -8.36
C PHE A 141 20.34 5.51 -9.64
N ASP A 142 20.07 4.81 -10.74
CA ASP A 142 19.72 5.43 -12.02
C ASP A 142 18.43 6.27 -11.90
N LYS A 143 18.35 7.40 -12.60
CA LYS A 143 17.24 8.39 -12.54
C LYS A 143 15.87 7.87 -13.02
N ARG A 144 15.57 6.59 -12.86
CA ARG A 144 14.26 6.01 -13.18
C ARG A 144 13.22 6.41 -12.14
N THR A 145 12.01 6.67 -12.59
CA THR A 145 10.94 7.35 -11.86
C THR A 145 10.34 6.60 -10.65
N ASP A 146 10.73 5.36 -10.38
CA ASP A 146 10.08 4.54 -9.33
C ASP A 146 11.06 3.85 -8.35
N ILE A 147 12.31 4.26 -8.35
CA ILE A 147 13.36 3.61 -7.53
C ILE A 147 13.07 3.71 -6.05
N LEU A 148 12.56 4.85 -5.59
CA LEU A 148 12.28 5.07 -4.17
C LEU A 148 11.15 4.16 -3.68
N GLY A 149 10.12 3.98 -4.51
CA GLY A 149 9.05 3.03 -4.26
C GLY A 149 9.54 1.58 -4.25
N ASP A 150 10.30 1.17 -5.27
CA ASP A 150 10.89 -0.19 -5.35
C ASP A 150 11.80 -0.48 -4.15
N ALA A 151 12.62 0.49 -3.70
CA ALA A 151 13.46 0.38 -2.51
C ALA A 151 12.62 0.25 -1.23
N TYR A 152 11.55 1.01 -1.13
CA TYR A 152 10.63 0.94 0.00
C TYR A 152 9.93 -0.42 0.07
N GLU A 153 9.46 -0.96 -1.05
CA GLU A 153 8.88 -2.30 -1.12
C GLU A 153 9.89 -3.39 -0.70
N TYR A 154 11.16 -3.26 -1.13
CA TYR A 154 12.21 -4.16 -0.69
C TYR A 154 12.39 -4.13 0.84
N LEU A 155 12.44 -2.93 1.45
CA LEU A 155 12.53 -2.79 2.91
C LEU A 155 11.32 -3.39 3.63
N ILE A 156 10.11 -3.18 3.12
CA ILE A 156 8.90 -3.81 3.65
C ILE A 156 9.04 -5.35 3.62
N GLY A 157 9.52 -5.92 2.51
CA GLY A 157 9.76 -7.35 2.38
C GLY A 157 10.77 -7.89 3.40
N GLN A 158 11.90 -7.18 3.62
CA GLN A 158 12.90 -7.52 4.63
C GLN A 158 12.33 -7.42 6.05
N PHE A 159 11.53 -6.39 6.31
CA PHE A 159 10.86 -6.22 7.59
C PHE A 159 9.85 -7.34 7.87
N ALA A 160 9.09 -7.75 6.86
CA ALA A 160 8.17 -8.88 6.95
C ALA A 160 8.89 -10.19 7.27
N ALA A 161 10.04 -10.45 6.62
CA ALA A 161 10.87 -11.64 6.87
C ALA A 161 11.44 -11.67 8.29
N GLY A 162 11.85 -10.51 8.83
CA GLY A 162 12.47 -10.38 10.17
C GLY A 162 11.50 -10.24 11.34
N SER A 163 10.23 -9.92 11.11
CA SER A 163 9.29 -9.52 12.17
C SER A 163 8.77 -10.66 13.04
N GLY A 164 8.98 -11.93 12.65
CA GLY A 164 8.47 -13.10 13.38
C GLY A 164 6.92 -13.19 13.44
N LYS A 165 6.19 -12.23 12.82
CA LYS A 165 4.74 -12.27 12.73
C LYS A 165 4.29 -13.41 11.84
N LYS A 166 3.07 -13.92 12.06
CA LYS A 166 2.50 -15.00 11.25
C LYS A 166 2.41 -14.57 9.79
N ALA A 167 2.77 -15.49 8.92
CA ALA A 167 2.83 -15.26 7.49
C ALA A 167 1.52 -14.76 6.90
N GLY A 168 1.67 -13.88 5.95
CA GLY A 168 0.55 -13.30 5.20
C GLY A 168 -0.10 -12.08 5.85
N GLU A 169 0.20 -11.77 7.13
CA GLU A 169 -0.43 -10.64 7.83
C GLU A 169 0.13 -9.27 7.42
N PHE A 170 1.21 -9.23 6.64
CA PHE A 170 1.92 -7.98 6.42
C PHE A 170 2.34 -7.75 4.95
N TYR A 171 2.72 -8.81 4.23
CA TYR A 171 3.28 -8.70 2.89
C TYR A 171 2.93 -9.91 2.03
N THR A 172 2.50 -9.67 0.80
CA THR A 172 2.26 -10.72 -0.19
C THR A 172 3.49 -10.88 -1.08
N PRO A 173 4.10 -12.07 -1.16
CA PRO A 173 5.26 -12.29 -2.03
C PRO A 173 4.99 -11.88 -3.48
N GLN A 174 5.96 -11.22 -4.11
CA GLN A 174 5.85 -10.67 -5.46
C GLN A 174 5.32 -11.64 -6.53
N PRO A 175 5.75 -12.91 -6.59
CA PRO A 175 5.19 -13.86 -7.56
C PRO A 175 3.68 -14.06 -7.38
N ILE A 176 3.20 -14.16 -6.14
CA ILE A 176 1.76 -14.34 -5.84
C ILE A 176 0.99 -13.08 -6.17
N SER A 177 1.51 -11.92 -5.78
CA SER A 177 0.94 -10.62 -6.09
C SER A 177 0.82 -10.41 -7.61
N SER A 178 1.82 -10.81 -8.38
CA SER A 178 1.81 -10.76 -9.85
C SER A 178 0.75 -11.67 -10.48
N ILE A 179 0.50 -12.86 -9.91
CA ILE A 179 -0.55 -13.76 -10.36
C ILE A 179 -1.93 -13.17 -10.05
N LEU A 180 -2.16 -12.75 -8.82
CA LEU A 180 -3.44 -12.15 -8.39
C LEU A 180 -3.79 -10.93 -9.25
N SER A 181 -2.86 -9.98 -9.38
CA SER A 181 -3.04 -8.77 -10.17
C SER A 181 -3.27 -9.09 -11.66
N GLY A 182 -2.55 -10.09 -12.19
CA GLY A 182 -2.75 -10.57 -13.55
C GLY A 182 -4.16 -11.11 -13.80
N ILE A 183 -4.74 -11.85 -12.83
CA ILE A 183 -6.07 -12.46 -12.94
C ILE A 183 -7.18 -11.42 -12.86
N VAL A 184 -7.15 -10.53 -11.84
CA VAL A 184 -8.27 -9.58 -11.61
C VAL A 184 -8.34 -8.47 -12.64
N THR A 185 -7.28 -8.26 -13.39
CA THR A 185 -7.24 -7.26 -14.48
C THR A 185 -7.69 -7.81 -15.83
N LEU A 186 -7.99 -9.12 -15.93
CA LEU A 186 -8.57 -9.72 -17.13
C LEU A 186 -10.06 -9.38 -17.25
N ASP A 187 -10.56 -9.41 -18.49
CA ASP A 187 -12.00 -9.32 -18.72
C ASP A 187 -12.74 -10.50 -18.09
N GLY A 188 -13.78 -10.22 -17.32
CA GLY A 188 -14.54 -11.26 -16.61
C GLY A 188 -15.28 -12.23 -17.53
N HIS A 189 -15.78 -11.75 -18.68
CA HIS A 189 -16.50 -12.55 -19.67
C HIS A 189 -15.59 -13.20 -20.71
N ASN A 190 -14.53 -12.49 -21.10
CA ASN A 190 -13.58 -12.94 -22.14
C ASN A 190 -12.13 -12.75 -21.70
N PRO A 191 -11.61 -13.63 -20.84
CA PRO A 191 -10.22 -13.52 -20.36
C PRO A 191 -9.17 -13.54 -21.49
N THR A 192 -9.51 -14.14 -22.64
CA THR A 192 -8.59 -14.20 -23.80
C THR A 192 -8.44 -12.85 -24.51
N ALA A 193 -9.31 -11.87 -24.24
CA ALA A 193 -9.15 -10.51 -24.75
C ALA A 193 -7.96 -9.76 -24.11
N GLY A 194 -7.36 -10.35 -23.08
CA GLY A 194 -6.24 -9.75 -22.35
C GLY A 194 -6.68 -8.84 -21.21
N GLN A 195 -5.77 -7.98 -20.79
CA GLN A 195 -6.00 -7.11 -19.64
C GLN A 195 -6.90 -5.91 -19.99
N LYS A 196 -7.79 -5.56 -19.07
CA LYS A 196 -8.59 -4.34 -19.13
C LYS A 196 -7.69 -3.12 -19.12
N LYS A 197 -8.00 -2.14 -19.96
CA LYS A 197 -7.30 -0.85 -20.00
C LYS A 197 -7.91 0.16 -19.02
N HIS A 198 -9.04 -0.16 -18.43
CA HIS A 198 -9.71 0.70 -17.46
C HIS A 198 -10.41 -0.14 -16.39
N LEU A 199 -10.26 0.28 -15.13
CA LEU A 199 -11.02 -0.19 -13.97
C LEU A 199 -11.55 1.04 -13.24
N ASP A 200 -12.84 1.10 -12.91
CA ASP A 200 -13.39 2.20 -12.13
C ASP A 200 -12.90 2.14 -10.68
N LYS A 201 -13.00 0.98 -10.04
CA LYS A 201 -12.62 0.80 -8.63
C LYS A 201 -11.95 -0.54 -8.39
N VAL A 202 -10.90 -0.48 -7.59
CA VAL A 202 -10.12 -1.65 -7.14
C VAL A 202 -10.17 -1.69 -5.62
N LEU A 203 -10.34 -2.88 -5.02
CA LEU A 203 -10.34 -3.08 -3.57
C LEU A 203 -9.36 -4.17 -3.14
N ASP A 204 -8.63 -3.89 -2.07
CA ASP A 204 -8.02 -4.89 -1.19
C ASP A 204 -8.45 -4.61 0.26
N PHE A 205 -9.34 -5.43 0.80
CA PHE A 205 -9.90 -5.23 2.14
C PHE A 205 -9.01 -5.76 3.29
N ALA A 206 -7.83 -6.25 2.97
CA ALA A 206 -6.77 -6.67 3.89
C ALA A 206 -5.40 -6.30 3.29
N CYS A 207 -5.24 -5.01 2.94
CA CYS A 207 -4.22 -4.56 2.00
C CYS A 207 -2.78 -4.63 2.53
N GLY A 208 -2.60 -4.82 3.83
CA GLY A 208 -1.28 -4.85 4.40
C GLY A 208 -0.49 -3.59 4.06
N SER A 209 0.67 -3.75 3.47
CA SER A 209 1.52 -2.65 2.99
C SER A 209 1.04 -1.97 1.68
N GLY A 210 -0.07 -2.41 1.09
CA GLY A 210 -0.58 -1.90 -0.18
C GLY A 210 0.12 -2.44 -1.45
N SER A 211 1.15 -3.25 -1.31
CA SER A 211 1.95 -3.77 -2.44
C SER A 211 1.10 -4.53 -3.47
N LEU A 212 0.08 -5.27 -3.04
CA LEU A 212 -0.81 -5.99 -3.95
C LEU A 212 -1.66 -5.02 -4.79
N LEU A 213 -2.16 -3.93 -4.21
CA LEU A 213 -2.88 -2.87 -4.92
C LEU A 213 -2.00 -2.16 -5.95
N LEU A 214 -0.74 -1.89 -5.59
CA LEU A 214 0.25 -1.31 -6.51
C LEU A 214 0.53 -2.24 -7.69
N ASN A 215 0.62 -3.55 -7.47
CA ASN A 215 0.77 -4.51 -8.55
C ASN A 215 -0.44 -4.52 -9.50
N VAL A 216 -1.68 -4.40 -8.99
CA VAL A 216 -2.87 -4.22 -9.83
C VAL A 216 -2.76 -2.94 -10.66
N ARG A 217 -2.34 -1.83 -10.02
CA ARG A 217 -2.12 -0.57 -10.72
C ARG A 217 -1.07 -0.72 -11.83
N HIS A 218 0.07 -1.34 -11.55
CA HIS A 218 1.13 -1.54 -12.54
C HIS A 218 0.67 -2.40 -13.74
N LYS A 219 -0.23 -3.36 -13.53
CA LYS A 219 -0.80 -4.20 -14.61
C LYS A 219 -1.73 -3.40 -15.54
N VAL A 220 -2.50 -2.45 -15.02
CA VAL A 220 -3.47 -1.65 -15.78
C VAL A 220 -2.83 -0.39 -16.34
N VAL A 221 -2.15 0.37 -15.49
CA VAL A 221 -1.65 1.71 -15.80
C VAL A 221 -0.25 1.69 -16.39
N GLY A 222 0.49 0.60 -16.15
CA GLY A 222 1.91 0.47 -16.47
C GLY A 222 2.79 1.18 -15.45
N LYS A 223 4.06 0.81 -15.39
CA LYS A 223 5.04 1.47 -14.51
C LYS A 223 5.29 2.94 -14.90
N ASP A 224 5.12 3.26 -16.17
CA ASP A 224 5.27 4.61 -16.72
C ASP A 224 3.97 5.46 -16.68
N GLY A 225 2.88 4.90 -16.17
CA GLY A 225 1.60 5.58 -16.02
C GLY A 225 0.83 5.84 -17.33
N LYS A 226 1.16 5.15 -18.44
CA LYS A 226 0.65 5.51 -19.78
C LYS A 226 -0.20 4.44 -20.47
N GLN A 227 -0.36 3.24 -19.87
CA GLN A 227 -1.02 2.13 -20.56
C GLN A 227 -2.55 2.10 -20.40
N GLY A 228 -3.05 2.49 -19.23
CA GLY A 228 -4.47 2.48 -18.92
C GLY A 228 -4.80 3.38 -17.74
N THR A 229 -5.99 3.21 -17.15
CA THR A 229 -6.45 4.05 -16.04
C THR A 229 -7.17 3.25 -14.96
N ILE A 230 -7.04 3.70 -13.72
CA ILE A 230 -7.87 3.28 -12.59
C ILE A 230 -8.55 4.53 -12.03
N GLY A 231 -9.86 4.47 -11.82
CA GLY A 231 -10.61 5.58 -11.25
C GLY A 231 -10.22 5.84 -9.80
N LYS A 232 -10.34 4.81 -8.93
CA LYS A 232 -9.85 4.92 -7.54
C LYS A 232 -9.45 3.57 -6.96
N ILE A 233 -8.42 3.57 -6.12
CA ILE A 233 -7.90 2.42 -5.40
C ILE A 233 -8.37 2.49 -3.94
N TYR A 234 -8.87 1.39 -3.41
CA TYR A 234 -9.37 1.29 -2.04
C TYR A 234 -8.64 0.17 -1.29
N GLY A 235 -8.19 0.48 -0.09
CA GLY A 235 -7.55 -0.49 0.80
C GLY A 235 -8.15 -0.47 2.19
N GLY A 236 -8.33 -1.63 2.82
CA GLY A 236 -8.68 -1.77 4.23
C GLY A 236 -7.56 -2.41 5.02
N GLU A 237 -7.15 -1.83 6.15
CA GLU A 237 -6.12 -2.39 7.02
C GLU A 237 -6.44 -2.11 8.49
N LYS A 238 -6.34 -3.16 9.31
CA LYS A 238 -6.67 -3.09 10.74
C LYS A 238 -5.52 -2.60 11.60
N ASN A 239 -4.29 -2.93 11.22
CA ASN A 239 -3.11 -2.55 11.98
C ASN A 239 -2.65 -1.15 11.62
N ILE A 240 -2.58 -0.23 12.58
CA ILE A 240 -2.24 1.17 12.36
C ILE A 240 -0.86 1.36 11.70
N THR A 241 0.15 0.62 12.13
CA THR A 241 1.50 0.69 11.56
C THR A 241 1.48 0.29 10.09
N THR A 242 0.82 -0.82 9.78
CA THR A 242 0.70 -1.35 8.41
C THR A 242 -0.17 -0.44 7.53
N TYR A 243 -1.23 0.14 8.09
CA TYR A 243 -2.05 1.16 7.45
C TYR A 243 -1.22 2.38 7.02
N ASN A 244 -0.36 2.89 7.92
CA ASN A 244 0.53 4.01 7.59
C ASN A 244 1.58 3.63 6.54
N LEU A 245 2.12 2.39 6.60
CA LEU A 245 3.02 1.87 5.57
C LEU A 245 2.33 1.80 4.20
N ALA A 246 1.07 1.37 4.13
CA ALA A 246 0.32 1.32 2.88
C ALA A 246 0.14 2.71 2.25
N ARG A 247 -0.21 3.71 3.06
CA ARG A 247 -0.36 5.10 2.61
C ARG A 247 0.97 5.66 2.09
N MET A 248 2.05 5.47 2.84
CA MET A 248 3.39 5.85 2.42
C MET A 248 3.78 5.16 1.11
N ASN A 249 3.50 3.88 0.98
CA ASN A 249 3.80 3.11 -0.22
C ASN A 249 3.08 3.67 -1.45
N MET A 250 1.79 3.98 -1.34
CA MET A 250 1.04 4.64 -2.42
C MET A 250 1.68 5.96 -2.85
N LEU A 251 2.02 6.83 -1.87
CA LEU A 251 2.62 8.13 -2.13
C LEU A 251 4.00 8.03 -2.78
N LEU A 252 4.85 7.12 -2.32
CA LEU A 252 6.19 6.89 -2.88
C LEU A 252 6.17 6.36 -4.31
N HIS A 253 5.14 5.58 -4.67
CA HIS A 253 4.88 5.14 -6.05
C HIS A 253 4.12 6.19 -6.89
N GLY A 254 4.01 7.42 -6.43
CA GLY A 254 3.43 8.53 -7.16
C GLY A 254 1.91 8.41 -7.40
N VAL A 255 1.22 7.60 -6.60
CA VAL A 255 -0.25 7.57 -6.61
C VAL A 255 -0.72 8.85 -5.91
N LYS A 256 -1.52 9.63 -6.60
CA LYS A 256 -2.06 10.85 -6.00
C LYS A 256 -3.05 10.47 -4.91
N ASP A 257 -3.09 11.27 -3.87
CA ASP A 257 -4.01 11.16 -2.74
C ASP A 257 -5.49 11.04 -3.16
N SER A 258 -5.90 11.77 -4.19
CA SER A 258 -7.24 11.68 -4.77
C SER A 258 -7.53 10.35 -5.48
N GLU A 259 -6.48 9.59 -5.86
CA GLU A 259 -6.57 8.33 -6.59
C GLU A 259 -6.63 7.11 -5.68
N PHE A 260 -6.42 7.26 -4.38
CA PHE A 260 -6.54 6.15 -3.43
C PHE A 260 -7.25 6.55 -2.14
N GLU A 261 -7.70 5.55 -1.41
CA GLU A 261 -8.27 5.68 -0.07
C GLU A 261 -7.94 4.42 0.72
N ILE A 262 -7.16 4.56 1.78
CA ILE A 262 -6.88 3.47 2.71
C ILE A 262 -7.66 3.73 4.00
N HIS A 263 -8.49 2.77 4.39
CA HIS A 263 -9.27 2.82 5.62
C HIS A 263 -8.55 2.07 6.74
N HIS A 264 -8.44 2.69 7.90
CA HIS A 264 -7.98 2.04 9.12
C HIS A 264 -9.18 1.46 9.86
N GLY A 265 -9.41 0.15 9.71
CA GLY A 265 -10.57 -0.51 10.30
C GLY A 265 -10.58 -2.03 10.13
N ASP A 266 -11.61 -2.66 10.70
CA ASP A 266 -11.79 -4.11 10.66
C ASP A 266 -12.81 -4.53 9.60
N SER A 267 -12.34 -5.12 8.50
CA SER A 267 -13.17 -5.61 7.41
C SER A 267 -14.22 -6.63 7.86
N LEU A 268 -13.96 -7.41 8.90
CA LEU A 268 -14.95 -8.35 9.45
C LEU A 268 -16.08 -7.61 10.14
N LEU A 269 -15.79 -6.48 10.80
CA LEU A 269 -16.82 -5.62 11.42
C LEU A 269 -17.54 -4.73 10.40
N ASN A 270 -16.93 -4.50 9.24
CA ASN A 270 -17.41 -3.61 8.17
C ASN A 270 -17.66 -2.19 8.68
N ASP A 271 -16.68 -1.65 9.37
CA ASP A 271 -16.71 -0.33 9.99
C ASP A 271 -16.38 0.83 9.04
N TRP A 272 -16.16 0.53 7.77
CA TRP A 272 -15.93 1.53 6.74
C TRP A 272 -17.25 2.06 6.17
N ASP A 273 -17.51 3.35 6.29
CA ASP A 273 -18.79 3.99 5.93
C ASP A 273 -19.20 3.69 4.47
N ILE A 274 -18.27 3.76 3.52
CA ILE A 274 -18.57 3.48 2.10
C ILE A 274 -19.04 2.05 1.86
N LEU A 275 -18.58 1.09 2.65
CA LEU A 275 -18.95 -0.32 2.56
C LEU A 275 -20.17 -0.65 3.44
N SER A 276 -20.50 0.19 4.41
CA SER A 276 -21.66 0.01 5.29
C SER A 276 -22.99 0.54 4.70
N GLU A 277 -22.92 1.27 3.58
CA GLU A 277 -24.08 1.89 2.92
C GLU A 277 -25.16 0.85 2.53
N GLN A 278 -26.36 1.00 3.07
CA GLN A 278 -27.48 0.10 2.86
C GLN A 278 -28.34 0.47 1.63
N ASN A 279 -28.31 1.73 1.20
CA ASN A 279 -29.09 2.18 0.05
C ASN A 279 -28.52 1.57 -1.25
N PRO A 280 -29.28 0.74 -1.99
CA PRO A 280 -28.79 0.09 -3.19
C PRO A 280 -28.27 1.06 -4.27
N ALA A 281 -28.84 2.27 -4.33
CA ALA A 281 -28.44 3.29 -5.30
C ALA A 281 -27.09 3.94 -4.98
N LYS A 282 -26.60 3.81 -3.74
CA LYS A 282 -25.34 4.38 -3.28
C LYS A 282 -24.28 3.33 -2.99
N LYS A 283 -24.62 2.04 -3.06
CA LYS A 283 -23.68 0.95 -2.81
C LYS A 283 -22.49 1.04 -3.75
N VAL A 284 -21.31 0.88 -3.18
CA VAL A 284 -20.07 0.80 -3.94
C VAL A 284 -19.78 -0.63 -4.33
N TYR A 285 -19.42 -0.85 -5.59
CA TYR A 285 -18.96 -2.12 -6.12
C TYR A 285 -17.62 -1.94 -6.82
N PHE A 286 -16.83 -3.02 -6.86
CA PHE A 286 -15.46 -3.00 -7.35
C PHE A 286 -15.30 -3.92 -8.56
N ASP A 287 -14.60 -3.43 -9.59
CA ASP A 287 -14.32 -4.19 -10.81
C ASP A 287 -13.26 -5.25 -10.61
N ALA A 288 -12.32 -4.97 -9.72
CA ALA A 288 -11.27 -5.88 -9.32
C ALA A 288 -11.14 -5.90 -7.80
N ILE A 289 -11.15 -7.11 -7.23
CA ILE A 289 -10.89 -7.32 -5.80
C ILE A 289 -9.75 -8.30 -5.66
N VAL A 290 -8.73 -7.90 -4.92
CA VAL A 290 -7.62 -8.77 -4.53
C VAL A 290 -7.56 -8.83 -3.01
N ALA A 291 -7.12 -9.94 -2.44
CA ALA A 291 -6.84 -9.99 -1.01
C ALA A 291 -5.93 -11.16 -0.63
N ASN A 292 -5.10 -10.92 0.35
CA ASN A 292 -4.36 -11.92 1.08
C ASN A 292 -4.61 -11.74 2.59
N PRO A 293 -5.81 -12.15 3.07
CA PRO A 293 -6.19 -11.95 4.48
C PRO A 293 -5.40 -12.88 5.42
N PRO A 294 -5.39 -12.60 6.74
CA PRO A 294 -4.78 -13.48 7.74
C PRO A 294 -5.36 -14.90 7.69
N PHE A 295 -4.49 -15.91 7.53
CA PHE A 295 -4.91 -17.31 7.39
C PHE A 295 -5.46 -17.88 8.68
N SER A 296 -6.63 -18.51 8.60
CA SER A 296 -7.28 -19.20 9.71
C SER A 296 -7.40 -18.35 10.99
N LEU A 297 -7.65 -17.05 10.81
CA LEU A 297 -7.85 -16.10 11.90
C LEU A 297 -9.02 -16.55 12.78
N LYS A 298 -8.76 -16.70 14.08
CA LYS A 298 -9.85 -16.87 15.05
C LYS A 298 -10.57 -15.55 15.22
N TRP A 299 -11.91 -15.60 15.16
CA TRP A 299 -12.74 -14.44 15.32
C TRP A 299 -13.99 -14.75 16.15
N ASP A 300 -14.71 -13.75 16.59
CA ASP A 300 -15.93 -13.91 17.38
C ASP A 300 -17.10 -13.22 16.71
N PRO A 301 -17.78 -13.90 15.76
CA PRO A 301 -18.96 -13.34 15.12
C PRO A 301 -20.07 -13.18 16.14
N SER A 302 -20.70 -12.01 16.17
CA SER A 302 -21.92 -11.78 16.93
C SER A 302 -23.10 -12.54 16.29
N ASP A 303 -24.14 -12.82 17.07
CA ASP A 303 -25.37 -13.45 16.53
C ASP A 303 -26.04 -12.59 15.45
N ALA A 304 -25.86 -11.27 15.51
CA ALA A 304 -26.36 -10.34 14.50
C ALA A 304 -25.71 -10.55 13.12
N MET A 305 -24.50 -11.10 13.05
CA MET A 305 -23.80 -11.34 11.77
C MET A 305 -24.55 -12.35 10.86
N ALA A 306 -25.42 -13.19 11.40
CA ALA A 306 -26.26 -14.05 10.56
C ALA A 306 -27.27 -13.24 9.71
N GLN A 307 -27.59 -12.02 10.11
CA GLN A 307 -28.46 -11.09 9.39
C GLN A 307 -27.68 -10.05 8.58
N ASP A 308 -26.33 -10.00 8.74
CA ASP A 308 -25.48 -9.13 7.95
C ASP A 308 -25.62 -9.47 6.46
N PHE A 309 -25.81 -8.44 5.65
CA PHE A 309 -26.06 -8.56 4.22
C PHE A 309 -24.95 -9.31 3.46
N ARG A 310 -23.71 -9.33 3.98
CA ARG A 310 -22.58 -10.07 3.40
C ARG A 310 -22.71 -11.58 3.61
N PHE A 311 -23.28 -12.01 4.73
CA PHE A 311 -23.38 -13.42 5.13
C PHE A 311 -24.78 -14.00 4.96
N LYS A 312 -25.79 -13.12 4.89
CA LYS A 312 -27.19 -13.53 4.69
C LYS A 312 -27.33 -14.35 3.41
N GLY A 313 -27.86 -15.54 3.54
CA GLY A 313 -27.95 -16.47 2.41
C GLY A 313 -26.83 -17.49 2.30
N TYR A 314 -25.60 -17.15 2.70
CA TYR A 314 -24.45 -18.07 2.70
C TYR A 314 -24.26 -18.77 4.04
N GLY A 315 -24.33 -18.04 5.12
CA GLY A 315 -24.03 -18.46 6.49
C GLY A 315 -22.76 -17.80 7.01
N VAL A 316 -22.58 -17.85 8.33
CA VAL A 316 -21.43 -17.28 9.02
C VAL A 316 -20.30 -18.30 9.08
N ALA A 317 -19.06 -17.88 8.82
CA ALA A 317 -17.88 -18.72 8.97
C ALA A 317 -17.66 -19.14 10.43
N PRO A 318 -16.99 -20.27 10.69
CA PRO A 318 -16.80 -20.77 12.06
C PRO A 318 -15.87 -19.85 12.85
N LYS A 319 -16.05 -19.75 14.19
CA LYS A 319 -15.20 -18.97 15.09
C LYS A 319 -13.71 -19.35 15.00
N SER A 320 -13.41 -20.57 14.63
CA SER A 320 -12.03 -21.07 14.51
C SER A 320 -11.28 -20.58 13.28
N ALA A 321 -11.99 -20.08 12.23
CA ALA A 321 -11.36 -19.63 10.99
C ALA A 321 -12.28 -18.65 10.24
N ALA A 322 -11.83 -17.42 10.08
CA ALA A 322 -12.55 -16.36 9.37
C ALA A 322 -12.37 -16.42 7.85
N ASP A 323 -11.69 -17.43 7.31
CA ASP A 323 -11.31 -17.53 5.88
C ASP A 323 -12.50 -17.24 4.95
N PHE A 324 -13.63 -17.88 5.16
CA PHE A 324 -14.84 -17.63 4.38
C PHE A 324 -15.57 -16.33 4.73
N ALA A 325 -15.36 -15.77 5.91
CA ALA A 325 -15.92 -14.45 6.23
C ALA A 325 -15.24 -13.37 5.38
N PHE A 326 -13.93 -13.42 5.23
CA PHE A 326 -13.16 -12.56 4.32
C PHE A 326 -13.57 -12.77 2.85
N LEU A 327 -13.72 -14.01 2.41
CA LEU A 327 -14.15 -14.32 1.05
C LEU A 327 -15.53 -13.72 0.77
N LEU A 328 -16.51 -13.94 1.66
CA LEU A 328 -17.87 -13.43 1.50
C LEU A 328 -17.91 -11.90 1.58
N HIS A 329 -17.08 -11.26 2.41
CA HIS A 329 -16.95 -9.82 2.46
C HIS A 329 -16.56 -9.27 1.08
N GLY A 330 -15.46 -9.71 0.50
CA GLY A 330 -15.03 -9.26 -0.82
C GLY A 330 -16.05 -9.61 -1.90
N PHE A 331 -16.58 -10.83 -1.90
CA PHE A 331 -17.57 -11.26 -2.89
C PHE A 331 -18.85 -10.42 -2.87
N HIS A 332 -19.29 -9.97 -1.70
CA HIS A 332 -20.45 -9.08 -1.59
C HIS A 332 -20.27 -7.79 -2.40
N PHE A 333 -19.09 -7.17 -2.28
CA PHE A 333 -18.77 -5.90 -2.95
C PHE A 333 -18.24 -6.04 -4.39
N LEU A 334 -18.13 -7.28 -4.89
CA LEU A 334 -17.71 -7.50 -6.27
C LEU A 334 -18.79 -6.97 -7.24
N ALA A 335 -18.39 -6.21 -8.24
CA ALA A 335 -19.25 -5.76 -9.31
C ALA A 335 -19.82 -6.96 -10.12
N PRO A 336 -20.96 -6.81 -10.81
CA PRO A 336 -21.54 -7.90 -11.62
C PRO A 336 -20.54 -8.48 -12.62
N GLU A 337 -19.73 -7.65 -13.27
CA GLU A 337 -18.71 -8.06 -14.26
C GLU A 337 -17.30 -8.05 -13.70
N GLY A 338 -17.18 -7.87 -12.38
CA GLY A 338 -15.90 -7.85 -11.65
C GLY A 338 -15.27 -9.22 -11.53
N VAL A 339 -13.97 -9.20 -11.24
CA VAL A 339 -13.18 -10.39 -10.93
C VAL A 339 -12.55 -10.23 -9.55
N MET A 340 -12.71 -11.24 -8.70
CA MET A 340 -12.07 -11.30 -7.39
C MET A 340 -11.09 -12.48 -7.36
N ALA A 341 -9.90 -12.25 -6.82
CA ALA A 341 -8.93 -13.29 -6.53
C ALA A 341 -8.43 -13.16 -5.07
N ILE A 342 -8.57 -14.23 -4.31
CA ILE A 342 -8.22 -14.26 -2.89
C ILE A 342 -7.30 -15.44 -2.57
N VAL A 343 -6.28 -15.21 -1.75
CA VAL A 343 -5.40 -16.25 -1.23
C VAL A 343 -5.99 -16.81 0.06
N LEU A 344 -6.13 -18.11 0.15
CA LEU A 344 -6.65 -18.79 1.33
C LEU A 344 -5.89 -20.10 1.58
N PRO A 345 -5.86 -20.59 2.84
CA PRO A 345 -5.26 -21.89 3.14
C PRO A 345 -6.04 -23.04 2.49
N HIS A 346 -5.35 -24.10 2.08
CA HIS A 346 -6.00 -25.27 1.45
C HIS A 346 -7.18 -25.83 2.24
N GLY A 347 -7.21 -25.64 3.56
CA GLY A 347 -8.31 -26.08 4.42
C GLY A 347 -9.69 -25.66 3.93
N VAL A 348 -9.84 -24.49 3.29
CA VAL A 348 -11.10 -24.00 2.76
C VAL A 348 -11.70 -24.91 1.67
N LEU A 349 -10.89 -25.74 1.02
CA LEU A 349 -11.33 -26.62 -0.04
C LEU A 349 -12.02 -27.89 0.49
N PHE A 350 -11.71 -28.35 1.72
CA PHE A 350 -12.18 -29.65 2.22
C PHE A 350 -12.78 -29.64 3.64
N ARG A 351 -12.57 -28.57 4.44
CA ARG A 351 -13.18 -28.52 5.77
C ARG A 351 -14.71 -28.59 5.69
N GLY A 352 -15.32 -29.35 6.60
CA GLY A 352 -16.75 -29.57 6.72
C GLY A 352 -17.51 -28.48 7.47
N GLY A 353 -18.76 -28.77 7.82
CA GLY A 353 -19.58 -27.92 8.68
C GLY A 353 -20.03 -26.62 8.04
N ALA A 354 -19.74 -25.47 8.67
CA ALA A 354 -20.13 -24.16 8.18
C ALA A 354 -19.42 -23.82 6.85
N GLU A 355 -18.13 -24.12 6.73
CA GLU A 355 -17.35 -23.86 5.52
C GLU A 355 -17.85 -24.69 4.31
N GLU A 356 -18.22 -25.95 4.53
CA GLU A 356 -18.83 -26.80 3.50
C GLU A 356 -20.14 -26.20 2.98
N ARG A 357 -21.02 -25.73 3.89
CA ARG A 357 -22.30 -25.12 3.50
C ARG A 357 -22.11 -23.84 2.68
N ILE A 358 -21.16 -22.98 3.07
CA ILE A 358 -20.83 -21.75 2.33
C ILE A 358 -20.28 -22.12 0.95
N ARG A 359 -19.31 -23.03 0.90
CA ARG A 359 -18.69 -23.51 -0.34
C ARG A 359 -19.72 -24.12 -1.30
N ALA A 360 -20.64 -24.95 -0.80
CA ALA A 360 -21.70 -25.53 -1.59
C ALA A 360 -22.62 -24.47 -2.22
N LYS A 361 -22.93 -23.39 -1.47
CA LYS A 361 -23.74 -22.29 -1.99
C LYS A 361 -23.00 -21.48 -3.06
N LEU A 362 -21.72 -21.21 -2.86
CA LEU A 362 -20.88 -20.54 -3.85
C LEU A 362 -20.72 -21.37 -5.14
N LEU A 363 -20.68 -22.70 -5.03
CA LEU A 363 -20.63 -23.61 -6.18
C LEU A 363 -21.96 -23.72 -6.92
N LYS A 364 -23.10 -23.60 -6.22
CA LYS A 364 -24.43 -23.63 -6.83
C LYS A 364 -24.80 -22.30 -7.48
N GLY A 365 -24.35 -21.20 -6.91
CA GLY A 365 -24.74 -19.86 -7.33
C GLY A 365 -26.25 -19.61 -7.16
N ASP A 366 -26.82 -18.83 -8.06
CA ASP A 366 -28.25 -18.53 -8.16
C ASP A 366 -29.08 -19.64 -8.86
N GLY A 367 -28.41 -20.70 -9.32
CA GLY A 367 -29.02 -21.84 -9.95
C GLY A 367 -29.24 -21.76 -11.46
N GLU A 368 -29.30 -20.57 -12.03
CA GLU A 368 -29.52 -20.37 -13.48
C GLU A 368 -28.20 -20.32 -14.26
N ASN A 369 -27.23 -19.58 -13.77
CA ASN A 369 -25.98 -19.27 -14.49
C ASN A 369 -24.74 -20.08 -14.03
N GLY A 370 -24.91 -20.99 -13.09
CA GLY A 370 -23.81 -21.75 -12.49
C GLY A 370 -23.32 -21.14 -11.19
N GLY A 371 -22.17 -21.63 -10.71
CA GLY A 371 -21.57 -21.15 -9.47
C GLY A 371 -20.77 -19.89 -9.65
N TYR A 372 -20.33 -19.33 -8.54
CA TYR A 372 -19.50 -18.11 -8.52
C TYR A 372 -18.00 -18.40 -8.45
N ILE A 373 -17.60 -19.61 -8.04
CA ILE A 373 -16.19 -20.04 -8.06
C ILE A 373 -15.81 -20.38 -9.50
N ASP A 374 -14.88 -19.63 -10.06
CA ASP A 374 -14.42 -19.77 -11.45
C ASP A 374 -13.18 -20.68 -11.54
N THR A 375 -12.17 -20.39 -10.73
CA THR A 375 -10.90 -21.12 -10.77
C THR A 375 -10.36 -21.32 -9.36
N VAL A 376 -9.70 -22.45 -9.14
CA VAL A 376 -8.92 -22.77 -7.94
C VAL A 376 -7.51 -23.11 -8.37
N ILE A 377 -6.51 -22.37 -7.86
CA ILE A 377 -5.09 -22.57 -8.16
C ILE A 377 -4.37 -23.03 -6.91
N GLY A 378 -3.92 -24.27 -6.85
CA GLY A 378 -3.08 -24.78 -5.78
C GLY A 378 -1.65 -24.29 -5.94
N LEU A 379 -1.12 -23.62 -4.91
CA LEU A 379 0.21 -23.03 -4.93
C LEU A 379 1.23 -23.93 -4.21
N PRO A 380 2.54 -23.77 -4.48
CA PRO A 380 3.59 -24.45 -3.71
C PRO A 380 3.51 -24.14 -2.22
N SER A 381 4.01 -25.04 -1.37
CA SER A 381 4.17 -24.79 0.06
C SER A 381 5.40 -23.89 0.31
N ASN A 382 5.46 -23.28 1.52
CA ASN A 382 6.57 -22.41 1.93
C ASN A 382 6.77 -21.14 1.09
N LEU A 383 5.73 -20.62 0.43
CA LEU A 383 5.78 -19.38 -0.33
C LEU A 383 5.72 -18.12 0.55
N PHE A 384 5.15 -18.23 1.73
CA PHE A 384 5.01 -17.11 2.66
C PHE A 384 6.07 -17.16 3.76
N TYR A 385 6.60 -16.02 4.13
CA TYR A 385 7.54 -15.92 5.24
C TYR A 385 6.92 -16.48 6.54
N ASN A 386 7.71 -17.19 7.31
CA ASN A 386 7.35 -17.74 8.62
C ASN A 386 6.18 -18.74 8.64
N THR A 387 5.76 -19.32 7.51
CA THR A 387 4.79 -20.41 7.48
C THR A 387 5.01 -21.38 6.33
N GLY A 388 4.85 -22.67 6.63
CA GLY A 388 4.81 -23.72 5.61
C GLY A 388 3.40 -24.09 5.14
N ILE A 389 2.36 -23.32 5.53
CA ILE A 389 0.97 -23.65 5.21
C ILE A 389 0.75 -23.63 3.70
N PRO A 390 0.27 -24.72 3.09
CA PRO A 390 -0.10 -24.71 1.67
C PRO A 390 -1.34 -23.84 1.46
N VAL A 391 -1.31 -23.04 0.42
CA VAL A 391 -2.36 -22.08 0.09
C VAL A 391 -2.85 -22.25 -1.34
N CYS A 392 -4.04 -21.72 -1.62
CA CYS A 392 -4.60 -21.66 -2.96
C CYS A 392 -5.12 -20.26 -3.25
N ILE A 393 -5.21 -19.92 -4.52
CA ILE A 393 -5.97 -18.78 -5.01
C ILE A 393 -7.35 -19.25 -5.41
N ILE A 394 -8.39 -18.59 -4.93
CA ILE A 394 -9.77 -18.79 -5.38
C ILE A 394 -10.18 -17.57 -6.19
N VAL A 395 -10.59 -17.81 -7.43
CA VAL A 395 -11.12 -16.77 -8.33
C VAL A 395 -12.64 -16.84 -8.35
N LEU A 396 -13.28 -15.69 -8.10
CA LEU A 396 -14.74 -15.56 -8.09
C LEU A 396 -15.18 -14.54 -9.13
N LYS A 397 -16.31 -14.88 -9.78
CA LYS A 397 -16.99 -14.02 -10.77
C LYS A 397 -18.51 -14.13 -10.59
N LYS A 398 -19.22 -13.02 -10.63
CA LYS A 398 -20.70 -13.01 -10.68
C LYS A 398 -21.21 -13.22 -12.11
N CYS A 399 -20.43 -12.85 -13.12
CA CYS A 399 -20.76 -12.98 -14.54
C CYS A 399 -20.48 -14.38 -15.13
N LYS A 400 -20.07 -15.35 -14.31
CA LYS A 400 -19.77 -16.70 -14.77
C LYS A 400 -21.01 -17.36 -15.41
N ARG A 401 -20.83 -17.98 -16.58
CA ARG A 401 -21.93 -18.60 -17.36
C ARG A 401 -21.82 -20.13 -17.46
N THR A 402 -20.77 -20.70 -16.89
CA THR A 402 -20.52 -22.16 -16.90
C THR A 402 -20.66 -22.73 -15.50
N LYS A 403 -20.99 -24.01 -15.38
CA LYS A 403 -21.04 -24.72 -14.09
C LYS A 403 -19.68 -25.27 -13.67
N ASP A 404 -18.73 -25.34 -14.59
CA ASP A 404 -17.42 -25.94 -14.38
C ASP A 404 -16.53 -25.03 -13.53
N VAL A 405 -15.66 -25.62 -12.74
CA VAL A 405 -14.59 -24.96 -12.00
C VAL A 405 -13.27 -25.42 -12.56
N LEU A 406 -12.41 -24.49 -12.96
CA LEU A 406 -11.06 -24.82 -13.40
C LEU A 406 -10.16 -25.06 -12.19
N PHE A 407 -9.49 -26.22 -12.15
CA PHE A 407 -8.48 -26.53 -11.15
C PHE A 407 -7.10 -26.52 -11.80
N ILE A 408 -6.20 -25.71 -11.24
CA ILE A 408 -4.81 -25.62 -11.67
C ILE A 408 -3.92 -26.06 -10.49
N ASN A 409 -3.17 -27.11 -10.70
CA ASN A 409 -2.15 -27.53 -9.75
C ASN A 409 -0.80 -26.90 -10.11
N ALA A 410 -0.42 -25.85 -9.39
CA ALA A 410 0.86 -25.17 -9.56
C ALA A 410 1.88 -25.53 -8.45
N SER A 411 1.63 -26.57 -7.66
CA SER A 411 2.45 -26.93 -6.49
C SER A 411 3.92 -27.24 -6.83
N GLU A 412 4.21 -27.59 -8.06
CA GLU A 412 5.57 -27.91 -8.56
C GLU A 412 6.15 -26.82 -9.47
N HIS A 413 5.39 -25.76 -9.77
CA HIS A 413 5.81 -24.68 -10.65
C HIS A 413 6.50 -23.57 -9.88
N TYR A 414 7.73 -23.82 -9.41
CA TYR A 414 8.55 -22.81 -8.73
C TYR A 414 10.04 -23.06 -8.99
N ALA A 415 10.82 -21.97 -8.96
CA ALA A 415 12.27 -22.02 -8.82
C ALA A 415 12.65 -21.84 -7.35
N LYS A 416 13.66 -22.55 -6.88
CA LYS A 416 14.28 -22.27 -5.58
C LYS A 416 15.33 -21.19 -5.80
N GLU A 417 15.22 -20.09 -5.07
CA GLU A 417 16.28 -19.09 -4.92
C GLU A 417 17.32 -19.56 -3.91
#